data_c9b8759631a02264f2f2b1099bc39ebb
#
_entry.id   c9b8759631a02264f2f2b1099bc39ebb
#
_cell.length_a   1.000
_cell.length_b   1.000
_cell.length_c   1.000
_cell.angle_alpha   90.00
_cell.angle_beta   90.00
_cell.angle_gamma   90.00
#
_symmetry.space_group_name_H-M   'P 1'
#
loop_
_entity.id
_entity.type
_entity.pdbx_description
1 polymer ?
#
loop_
_entity_poly.entity_id
_entity_poly.type
_entity_poly.pdbx_seq_one_letter_code
_entity_poly.pdbx_strand_id
1 'polypeptide(L)'
;MAAQKFRVIFTQSAWNDLEEIVAYWTSRDQPERGEQYANDLPSEAIRQLSDPRTARAGRYLRHTAYPQTQELPVFKRSYRILYLIEEADGVVEVLRFWHSHRDEPFKK
;
A
#
# COMPACT_ATOMS: atom_id res chain seq x y z
N MET A 1 -13.35 17.58 -19.89
CA MET A 1 -13.96 16.49 -19.14
C MET A 1 -13.00 16.02 -18.06
N ALA A 2 -13.48 15.92 -16.84
CA ALA A 2 -12.63 15.49 -15.73
C ALA A 2 -12.30 14.00 -15.88
N ALA A 3 -11.06 13.64 -15.60
CA ALA A 3 -10.66 12.25 -15.58
C ALA A 3 -11.39 11.54 -14.43
N GLN A 4 -11.89 10.35 -14.69
CA GLN A 4 -12.55 9.57 -13.67
C GLN A 4 -11.52 9.03 -12.67
N LYS A 5 -11.80 9.22 -11.39
CA LYS A 5 -10.90 8.73 -10.36
C LYS A 5 -11.11 7.24 -10.14
N PHE A 6 -10.05 6.58 -9.71
CA PHE A 6 -10.14 5.18 -9.29
C PHE A 6 -10.75 5.11 -7.90
N ARG A 7 -11.50 4.06 -7.66
CA ARG A 7 -11.97 3.70 -6.33
C ARG A 7 -10.91 2.80 -5.69
N VAL A 8 -10.50 3.13 -4.47
CA VAL A 8 -9.44 2.39 -3.76
C VAL A 8 -10.07 1.48 -2.73
N ILE A 9 -9.80 0.19 -2.82
CA ILE A 9 -10.27 -0.80 -1.86
C ILE A 9 -9.09 -1.54 -1.24
N PHE A 10 -9.32 -2.21 -0.13
CA PHE A 10 -8.26 -2.83 0.67
C PHE A 10 -8.58 -4.29 0.92
N THR A 11 -7.57 -5.16 0.76
CA THR A 11 -7.72 -6.58 1.09
C THR A 11 -7.68 -6.77 2.60
N GLN A 12 -8.14 -7.93 3.05
CA GLN A 12 -8.00 -8.29 4.46
C GLN A 12 -6.53 -8.33 4.88
N SER A 13 -5.66 -8.80 3.99
CA SER A 13 -4.22 -8.82 4.28
C SER A 13 -3.68 -7.41 4.52
N ALA A 14 -4.16 -6.42 3.76
CA ALA A 14 -3.75 -5.04 3.97
C ALA A 14 -4.20 -4.54 5.35
N TRP A 15 -5.44 -4.84 5.74
CA TRP A 15 -5.92 -4.47 7.07
C TRP A 15 -5.10 -5.16 8.17
N ASN A 16 -4.77 -6.43 7.99
CA ASN A 16 -3.96 -7.18 8.95
C ASN A 16 -2.56 -6.56 9.09
N ASP A 17 -2.01 -6.05 7.98
CA ASP A 17 -0.70 -5.38 8.02
C ASP A 17 -0.72 -4.15 8.93
N LEU A 18 -1.83 -3.42 8.95
CA LEU A 18 -1.92 -2.25 9.84
C LEU A 18 -1.87 -2.66 11.30
N GLU A 19 -2.51 -3.77 11.65
CA GLU A 19 -2.43 -4.29 13.02
C GLU A 19 -1.00 -4.69 13.38
N GLU A 20 -0.28 -5.32 12.45
CA GLU A 20 1.11 -5.68 12.67
C GLU A 20 2.01 -4.46 12.82
N ILE A 21 1.72 -3.38 12.10
CA ILE A 21 2.47 -2.14 12.21
C ILE A 21 2.29 -1.55 13.61
N VAL A 22 1.07 -1.54 14.13
CA VAL A 22 0.81 -1.08 15.49
C VAL A 22 1.59 -1.93 16.49
N ALA A 23 1.55 -3.26 16.34
CA ALA A 23 2.26 -4.18 17.23
C ALA A 23 3.77 -3.96 17.19
N TYR A 24 4.32 -3.73 15.99
CA TYR A 24 5.75 -3.49 15.81
C TYR A 24 6.20 -2.27 16.62
N TRP A 25 5.49 -1.15 16.47
CA TRP A 25 5.88 0.08 17.17
C TRP A 25 5.59 0.02 18.65
N THR A 26 4.53 -0.69 19.07
CA THR A 26 4.22 -0.91 20.47
C THR A 26 5.35 -1.70 21.14
N SER A 27 5.89 -2.70 20.47
CA SER A 27 7.00 -3.48 21.00
C SER A 27 8.29 -2.66 21.15
N ARG A 28 8.36 -1.50 20.50
CA ARG A 28 9.48 -0.57 20.59
C ARG A 28 9.17 0.64 21.46
N ASP A 29 8.17 0.54 22.31
CA ASP A 29 7.73 1.61 23.19
C ASP A 29 7.28 2.88 22.46
N GLN A 30 6.75 2.72 21.26
CA GLN A 30 6.24 3.84 20.46
C GLN A 30 4.86 3.54 19.91
N PRO A 31 3.87 3.26 20.79
CA PRO A 31 2.53 2.87 20.31
C PRO A 31 1.84 3.98 19.50
N GLU A 32 2.05 5.24 19.87
CA GLU A 32 1.42 6.36 19.14
C GLU A 32 1.93 6.44 17.70
N ARG A 33 3.20 6.11 17.49
CA ARG A 33 3.79 6.10 16.15
C ARG A 33 3.15 5.01 15.30
N GLY A 34 2.91 3.84 15.89
CA GLY A 34 2.22 2.77 15.18
C GLY A 34 0.81 3.14 14.79
N GLU A 35 0.07 3.77 15.72
CA GLU A 35 -1.29 4.22 15.43
C GLU A 35 -1.31 5.30 14.36
N GLN A 36 -0.33 6.19 14.36
CA GLN A 36 -0.21 7.23 13.36
C GLN A 36 -0.05 6.62 11.96
N TYR A 37 0.87 5.66 11.81
CA TYR A 37 1.05 5.00 10.52
C TYR A 37 -0.19 4.20 10.12
N ALA A 38 -0.84 3.53 11.08
CA ALA A 38 -2.04 2.75 10.77
C ALA A 38 -3.18 3.63 10.27
N ASN A 39 -3.24 4.88 10.71
CA ASN A 39 -4.21 5.84 10.22
C ASN A 39 -3.78 6.48 8.90
N ASP A 40 -2.51 6.84 8.79
CA ASP A 40 -2.02 7.61 7.65
C ASP A 40 -1.83 6.76 6.39
N LEU A 41 -1.49 5.46 6.54
CA LEU A 41 -1.26 4.62 5.37
C LEU A 41 -2.50 4.45 4.50
N PRO A 42 -3.68 4.11 5.04
CA PRO A 42 -4.88 4.05 4.21
C PRO A 42 -5.23 5.39 3.58
N SER A 43 -5.10 6.48 4.34
CA SER A 43 -5.39 7.82 3.84
C SER A 43 -4.46 8.19 2.68
N GLU A 44 -3.19 7.87 2.82
CA GLU A 44 -2.21 8.15 1.77
C GLU A 44 -2.47 7.31 0.53
N ALA A 45 -2.86 6.03 0.73
CA ALA A 45 -3.22 5.18 -0.38
C ALA A 45 -4.39 5.75 -1.18
N ILE A 46 -5.44 6.18 -0.47
CA ILE A 46 -6.61 6.77 -1.14
C ILE A 46 -6.22 8.06 -1.85
N ARG A 47 -5.47 8.94 -1.18
CA ARG A 47 -5.08 10.22 -1.76
C ARG A 47 -4.30 10.05 -3.05
N GLN A 48 -3.34 9.15 -3.07
CA GLN A 48 -2.47 9.00 -4.23
C GLN A 48 -3.04 8.07 -5.29
N LEU A 49 -3.58 6.93 -4.89
CA LEU A 49 -3.98 5.91 -5.85
C LEU A 49 -5.35 6.14 -6.48
N SER A 50 -6.14 7.06 -5.93
CA SER A 50 -7.38 7.46 -6.60
C SER A 50 -7.10 8.24 -7.89
N ASP A 51 -5.91 8.82 -8.03
CA ASP A 51 -5.50 9.50 -9.25
C ASP A 51 -4.95 8.45 -10.22
N PRO A 52 -5.62 8.24 -11.37
CA PRO A 52 -5.16 7.22 -12.32
C PRO A 52 -3.73 7.42 -12.81
N ARG A 53 -3.27 8.66 -12.95
CA ARG A 53 -1.91 8.91 -13.39
C ARG A 53 -0.89 8.41 -12.38
N THR A 54 -1.13 8.71 -11.11
CA THR A 54 -0.25 8.25 -10.05
C THR A 54 -0.27 6.74 -9.92
N ALA A 55 -1.47 6.14 -9.96
CA ALA A 55 -1.59 4.69 -9.83
C ALA A 55 -0.88 3.97 -10.98
N ARG A 56 -1.06 4.43 -12.21
CA ARG A 56 -0.43 3.78 -13.37
C ARG A 56 1.08 3.96 -13.41
N ALA A 57 1.60 5.00 -12.76
CA ALA A 57 3.03 5.29 -12.75
C ALA A 57 3.82 4.47 -11.73
N GLY A 58 3.14 3.73 -10.86
CA GLY A 58 3.82 2.93 -9.84
C GLY A 58 4.70 1.86 -10.44
N ARG A 59 5.80 1.56 -9.74
CA ARG A 59 6.79 0.60 -10.21
C ARG A 59 6.25 -0.82 -10.07
N TYR A 60 6.42 -1.62 -11.11
CA TYR A 60 6.02 -3.03 -11.04
C TYR A 60 7.02 -3.83 -10.21
N LEU A 61 6.51 -4.77 -9.43
CA LEU A 61 7.38 -5.69 -8.70
C LEU A 61 8.04 -6.65 -9.68
N ARG A 62 9.31 -6.91 -9.44
CA ARG A 62 10.06 -7.85 -10.29
C ARG A 62 9.89 -9.27 -9.76
N HIS A 63 8.66 -9.75 -9.83
CA HIS A 63 8.36 -11.09 -9.38
C HIS A 63 7.43 -11.76 -10.38
N THR A 64 7.88 -12.85 -10.97
CA THR A 64 7.16 -13.47 -12.08
C THR A 64 5.78 -14.00 -11.68
N ALA A 65 5.60 -14.37 -10.41
CA ALA A 65 4.31 -14.86 -9.94
C ALA A 65 3.27 -13.73 -9.77
N TYR A 66 3.74 -12.47 -9.71
CA TYR A 66 2.85 -11.33 -9.48
C TYR A 66 3.22 -10.17 -10.41
N PRO A 67 3.19 -10.42 -11.74
CA PRO A 67 3.76 -9.45 -12.70
C PRO A 67 2.99 -8.14 -12.80
N GLN A 68 1.74 -8.10 -12.33
CA GLN A 68 0.91 -6.90 -12.42
C GLN A 68 0.85 -6.10 -11.13
N THR A 69 1.49 -6.58 -10.07
CA THR A 69 1.52 -5.87 -8.81
C THR A 69 2.50 -4.69 -8.90
N GLN A 70 2.01 -3.53 -8.47
CA GLN A 70 2.81 -2.31 -8.45
C GLN A 70 3.08 -1.89 -7.03
N GLU A 71 4.08 -1.05 -6.82
CA GLU A 71 4.39 -0.54 -5.50
C GLU A 71 4.47 0.97 -5.51
N LEU A 72 4.08 1.57 -4.40
CA LEU A 72 4.16 3.00 -4.17
C LEU A 72 4.90 3.22 -2.85
N PRO A 73 6.14 3.71 -2.88
CA PRO A 73 6.84 4.06 -1.64
C PRO A 73 6.21 5.30 -1.01
N VAL A 74 6.05 5.29 0.30
CA VAL A 74 5.47 6.41 1.05
C VAL A 74 6.28 6.66 2.31
N PHE A 75 6.11 7.86 2.88
CA PHE A 75 6.77 8.27 4.13
C PHE A 75 8.29 8.08 4.05
N LYS A 76 8.91 8.74 3.07
CA LYS A 76 10.35 8.68 2.83
C LYS A 76 10.83 7.24 2.63
N ARG A 77 9.99 6.43 1.99
CA ARG A 77 10.27 5.03 1.67
C ARG A 77 10.32 4.11 2.89
N SER A 78 9.78 4.56 4.03
CA SER A 78 9.67 3.68 5.20
C SER A 78 8.65 2.58 4.97
N TYR A 79 7.67 2.83 4.13
CA TYR A 79 6.63 1.86 3.80
C TYR A 79 6.43 1.81 2.29
N ARG A 80 5.94 0.67 1.82
CA ARG A 80 5.54 0.50 0.43
C ARG A 80 4.10 0.01 0.40
N ILE A 81 3.29 0.62 -0.46
CA ILE A 81 1.92 0.19 -0.69
C ILE A 81 1.95 -0.70 -1.93
N LEU A 82 1.55 -1.95 -1.78
CA LEU A 82 1.49 -2.90 -2.90
C LEU A 82 0.06 -2.95 -3.39
N TYR A 83 -0.15 -2.77 -4.69
CA TYR A 83 -1.49 -2.64 -5.23
C TYR A 83 -1.59 -3.20 -6.64
N LEU A 84 -2.83 -3.41 -7.05
CA LEU A 84 -3.19 -3.93 -8.36
C LEU A 84 -4.29 -3.04 -8.94
N ILE A 85 -4.17 -2.69 -10.21
CA ILE A 85 -5.17 -1.87 -10.89
C ILE A 85 -6.10 -2.78 -11.68
N GLU A 86 -7.39 -2.65 -11.42
CA GLU A 86 -8.44 -3.29 -12.21
C GLU A 86 -9.02 -2.23 -13.14
N GLU A 87 -8.42 -2.07 -14.31
CA GLU A 87 -8.78 -0.98 -15.23
C GLU A 87 -10.24 -1.02 -15.65
N ALA A 88 -10.75 -2.21 -15.95
CA ALA A 88 -12.13 -2.34 -16.42
C ALA A 88 -13.14 -1.83 -15.40
N ASP A 89 -12.86 -1.99 -14.12
CA ASP A 89 -13.75 -1.62 -13.05
C ASP A 89 -13.44 -0.26 -12.43
N GLY A 90 -12.33 0.37 -12.84
CA GLY A 90 -11.90 1.63 -12.27
C GLY A 90 -11.53 1.51 -10.80
N VAL A 91 -10.91 0.40 -10.42
CA VAL A 91 -10.61 0.08 -9.02
C VAL A 91 -9.12 -0.15 -8.85
N VAL A 92 -8.57 0.35 -7.75
CA VAL A 92 -7.24 -0.03 -7.28
C VAL A 92 -7.42 -0.84 -6.02
N GLU A 93 -6.89 -2.04 -6.03
CA GLU A 93 -6.94 -2.93 -4.87
C GLU A 93 -5.61 -2.87 -4.14
N VAL A 94 -5.60 -2.38 -2.90
CA VAL A 94 -4.41 -2.35 -2.07
C VAL A 94 -4.24 -3.73 -1.46
N LEU A 95 -3.17 -4.41 -1.84
CA LEU A 95 -2.91 -5.79 -1.44
C LEU A 95 -2.21 -5.87 -0.09
N ARG A 96 -1.21 -5.01 0.13
CA ARG A 96 -0.41 -5.03 1.34
C ARG A 96 0.11 -3.65 1.67
N PHE A 97 0.34 -3.41 2.97
CA PHE A 97 1.17 -2.32 3.46
C PHE A 97 2.46 -2.95 3.97
N TRP A 98 3.59 -2.63 3.35
CA TRP A 98 4.84 -3.33 3.61
C TRP A 98 5.88 -2.40 4.22
N HIS A 99 6.42 -2.79 5.37
CA HIS A 99 7.49 -2.04 6.02
C HIS A 99 8.79 -2.29 5.27
N SER A 100 9.49 -1.22 4.90
CA SER A 100 10.67 -1.34 4.02
C SER A 100 11.86 -2.04 4.66
N HIS A 101 11.87 -2.16 5.98
CA HIS A 101 12.93 -2.88 6.69
C HIS A 101 12.70 -4.38 6.79
N ARG A 102 11.56 -4.86 6.31
CA ARG A 102 11.28 -6.28 6.27
C ARG A 102 11.86 -6.88 4.98
N ASP A 103 11.92 -8.21 4.94
CA ASP A 103 12.30 -8.91 3.72
C ASP A 103 11.37 -8.53 2.57
N GLU A 104 11.87 -8.69 1.34
CA GLU A 104 11.06 -8.40 0.17
C GLU A 104 9.74 -9.18 0.23
N PRO A 105 8.61 -8.54 -0.17
CA PRO A 105 7.35 -9.24 -0.29
C PRO A 105 7.51 -10.43 -1.24
N PHE A 106 6.91 -11.55 -0.91
CA PHE A 106 6.94 -12.75 -1.74
C PHE A 106 8.31 -13.43 -1.82
N LYS A 107 9.28 -12.95 -1.10
CA LYS A 107 10.57 -13.63 -1.01
C LYS A 107 10.43 -14.85 -0.11
N LYS A 108 11.01 -15.92 -0.53
CA LYS A 108 11.02 -17.14 0.28
C LYS A 108 12.25 -17.24 1.16
#